data_b2056870e38a29fc9f5d6cd727863241
#
_entry.id   b2056870e38a29fc9f5d6cd727863241
#
_cell.length_a   1.000
_cell.length_b   1.000
_cell.length_c   1.000
_cell.angle_alpha   90.00
_cell.angle_beta   90.00
_cell.angle_gamma   90.00
#
_symmetry.space_group_name_H-M   'P 1'
#
loop_
_entity.id
_entity.type
_entity.pdbx_description
1 polymer ?
#
loop_
_entity_poly.entity_id
_entity_poly.type
_entity_poly.pdbx_seq_one_letter_code
_entity_poly.pdbx_strand_id
1 'polypeptide(L)'
;MKKWLAAMFAAGVFFVGGFGQASAADWYYIDADADDAAWFNDNSSVYKTDDAATVLVKINNVEGFTYIYTVRIDRKEKTWTELDTTVYSAAGVALLSSKDAQKPTKIEDDTMGAEVMKALWGK
;
A
#
# COMPACT_ATOMS: atom_id res chain seq x y z
N MET A 1 -4.65 -1.97 -17.97
CA MET A 1 -4.53 -2.20 -17.49
C MET A 1 -4.17 -2.55 -17.35
N LYS A 2 -3.91 -2.48 -17.19
CA LYS A 2 -3.55 -2.79 -16.71
C LYS A 2 -2.92 -3.39 -16.41
N LYS A 3 -2.39 -3.59 -16.24
CA LYS A 3 -1.75 -4.14 -15.76
C LYS A 3 -0.65 -4.19 -15.85
N TRP A 4 -0.19 -4.13 -15.79
CA TRP A 4 0.81 -4.26 -15.63
C TRP A 4 1.68 -4.39 -15.23
N LEU A 5 1.93 -4.32 -15.03
CA LEU A 5 2.54 -4.52 -14.52
C LEU A 5 2.92 -4.70 -14.15
N ALA A 6 3.19 -4.72 -14.11
CA ALA A 6 3.61 -5.03 -13.68
C ALA A 6 4.27 -5.09 -13.72
N ALA A 7 4.60 -5.11 -13.71
CA ALA A 7 5.23 -5.34 -13.50
C ALA A 7 5.86 -5.18 -13.43
N MET A 8 6.15 -5.22 -13.47
CA MET A 8 6.67 -5.33 -13.13
C MET A 8 7.11 -5.29 -12.68
N PHE A 9 7.48 -5.24 -12.69
CA PHE A 9 7.86 -5.43 -12.09
C PHE A 9 8.25 -5.60 -11.75
N ALA A 10 8.51 -5.30 -11.84
CA ALA A 10 8.86 -5.59 -11.36
C ALA A 10 9.37 -5.48 -11.24
N ALA A 11 9.57 -5.45 -11.27
CA ALA A 11 9.94 -5.55 -10.87
C ALA A 11 10.34 -5.41 -10.59
N GLY A 12 10.80 -5.28 -10.68
CA GLY A 12 11.16 -5.49 -10.09
C GLY A 12 11.46 -5.37 -9.74
N VAL A 13 11.87 -5.54 -9.81
CA VAL A 13 12.12 -5.82 -9.25
C VAL A 13 12.46 -5.97 -8.95
N PHE A 14 13.04 -6.01 -8.93
CA PHE A 14 13.28 -6.42 -8.44
C PHE A 14 13.76 -6.62 -8.13
N PHE A 15 14.26 -6.62 -8.07
CA PHE A 15 14.56 -7.03 -7.55
C PHE A 15 15.02 -7.28 -7.21
N VAL A 16 15.54 -7.18 -7.19
CA VAL A 16 15.75 -7.66 -6.62
C VAL A 16 15.84 -8.12 -6.21
N GLY A 17 16.15 -8.15 -6.03
CA GLY A 17 16.08 -8.86 -5.37
C GLY A 17 15.85 -9.41 -5.06
N GLY A 18 16.00 -9.61 -4.88
CA GLY A 18 15.63 -10.35 -4.32
C GLY A 18 15.14 -10.81 -4.16
N PHE A 19 15.41 -10.89 -4.10
CA PHE A 19 14.65 -11.39 -3.74
C PHE A 19 13.97 -12.00 -4.02
N GLY A 20 13.84 -12.20 -4.00
CA GLY A 20 13.20 -12.79 -4.12
C GLY A 20 12.42 -13.20 -4.42
N GLN A 21 12.11 -13.67 -4.39
CA GLN A 21 11.15 -13.88 -4.73
C GLN A 21 10.30 -13.49 -4.73
N ALA A 22 10.71 -13.57 -5.04
CA ALA A 22 9.62 -12.73 -4.74
C ALA A 22 8.35 -13.11 -5.42
N SER A 23 7.39 -13.39 -4.73
CA SER A 23 6.09 -13.56 -5.31
C SER A 23 5.59 -12.21 -5.79
N ALA A 24 4.88 -12.18 -6.89
CA ALA A 24 4.24 -10.97 -7.36
C ALA A 24 3.21 -10.51 -6.34
N ALA A 25 3.09 -9.19 -6.19
CA ALA A 25 2.07 -8.62 -5.35
C ALA A 25 0.69 -8.94 -5.91
N ASP A 26 -0.27 -9.09 -5.03
CA ASP A 26 -1.67 -9.33 -5.37
C ASP A 26 -2.47 -8.09 -4.96
N TRP A 27 -2.47 -7.10 -5.85
CA TRP A 27 -3.09 -5.81 -5.56
C TRP A 27 -4.61 -5.90 -5.66
N TYR A 28 -5.25 -5.67 -4.54
CA TYR A 28 -6.71 -5.66 -4.44
C TYR A 28 -7.17 -4.19 -4.41
N TYR A 29 -7.97 -3.80 -5.40
CA TYR A 29 -8.50 -2.45 -5.49
C TYR A 29 -9.51 -2.22 -4.37
N ILE A 30 -9.36 -1.11 -3.64
CA ILE A 30 -10.25 -0.76 -2.55
C ILE A 30 -11.26 0.27 -3.00
N ASP A 31 -10.79 1.43 -3.44
CA ASP A 31 -11.65 2.53 -3.86
C ASP A 31 -10.77 3.68 -4.33
N ALA A 32 -11.39 4.73 -4.84
CA ALA A 32 -10.70 5.97 -5.17
C ALA A 32 -11.04 7.02 -4.10
N ASP A 33 -10.05 7.87 -3.78
CA ASP A 33 -10.28 8.93 -2.80
C ASP A 33 -10.88 10.17 -3.48
N ALA A 34 -11.03 11.25 -2.71
CA ALA A 34 -11.64 12.49 -3.21
C ALA A 34 -10.86 13.13 -4.35
N ASP A 35 -9.57 12.82 -4.48
CA ASP A 35 -8.71 13.32 -5.54
C ASP A 35 -8.59 12.35 -6.70
N ASP A 36 -9.45 11.32 -6.74
CA ASP A 36 -9.48 10.28 -7.75
C ASP A 36 -8.23 9.41 -7.77
N ALA A 37 -7.47 9.39 -6.68
CA ALA A 37 -6.34 8.47 -6.55
C ALA A 37 -6.88 7.09 -6.19
N ALA A 38 -6.39 6.06 -6.88
CA ALA A 38 -6.83 4.68 -6.67
C ALA A 38 -5.99 4.04 -5.58
N TRP A 39 -6.65 3.38 -4.63
CA TRP A 39 -6.01 2.73 -3.48
C TRP A 39 -6.13 1.22 -3.58
N PHE A 40 -5.04 0.55 -3.25
CA PHE A 40 -4.95 -0.92 -3.33
C PHE A 40 -4.25 -1.47 -2.10
N ASN A 41 -4.67 -2.67 -1.66
CA ASN A 41 -3.92 -3.47 -0.69
C ASN A 41 -3.24 -4.62 -1.42
N ASP A 42 -2.07 -5.02 -0.93
CA ASP A 42 -1.42 -6.24 -1.43
C ASP A 42 -1.87 -7.42 -0.57
N ASN A 43 -2.76 -8.23 -1.10
CA ASN A 43 -3.29 -9.39 -0.36
C ASN A 43 -2.26 -10.49 -0.16
N SER A 44 -1.18 -10.50 -0.93
CA SER A 44 -0.17 -11.56 -0.81
C SER A 44 0.79 -11.33 0.36
N SER A 45 0.84 -10.12 0.91
CA SER A 45 1.80 -9.78 1.96
C SER A 45 1.15 -9.31 3.26
N VAL A 46 -0.16 -9.47 3.40
CA VAL A 46 -0.86 -9.07 4.62
C VAL A 46 -0.45 -9.98 5.77
N TYR A 47 -0.07 -9.38 6.88
CA TYR A 47 0.10 -10.07 8.15
C TYR A 47 -0.91 -9.49 9.12
N LYS A 48 -1.83 -10.33 9.60
CA LYS A 48 -3.00 -9.83 10.31
C LYS A 48 -3.35 -10.71 11.50
N THR A 49 -3.69 -10.07 12.60
CA THR A 49 -4.32 -10.70 13.76
C THR A 49 -5.67 -10.03 13.97
N ASP A 50 -6.38 -10.38 15.04
CA ASP A 50 -7.64 -9.70 15.36
C ASP A 50 -7.43 -8.24 15.74
N ASP A 51 -6.25 -7.90 16.23
CA ASP A 51 -5.99 -6.58 16.80
C ASP A 51 -5.19 -5.66 15.91
N ALA A 52 -4.40 -6.19 14.99
CA ALA A 52 -3.49 -5.37 14.19
C ALA A 52 -3.17 -6.03 12.86
N ALA A 53 -2.71 -5.23 11.92
CA ALA A 53 -2.25 -5.73 10.62
C ALA A 53 -1.07 -4.92 10.13
N THR A 54 -0.22 -5.57 9.34
CA THR A 54 0.80 -4.88 8.53
C THR A 54 0.50 -5.24 7.08
N VAL A 55 0.42 -4.25 6.23
CA VAL A 55 0.00 -4.43 4.85
C VAL A 55 0.71 -3.41 3.96
N LEU A 56 0.99 -3.81 2.72
CA LEU A 56 1.44 -2.84 1.71
C LEU A 56 0.21 -2.17 1.11
N VAL A 57 0.24 -0.85 1.06
CA VAL A 57 -0.82 -0.04 0.45
C VAL A 57 -0.22 0.72 -0.71
N LYS A 58 -0.85 0.61 -1.87
CA LYS A 58 -0.43 1.31 -3.07
C LYS A 58 -1.47 2.37 -3.42
N ILE A 59 -1.00 3.55 -3.77
CA ILE A 59 -1.86 4.64 -4.21
C ILE A 59 -1.34 5.12 -5.56
N ASN A 60 -2.21 5.07 -6.58
CA ASN A 60 -1.91 5.62 -7.91
C ASN A 60 -2.67 6.92 -8.05
N ASN A 61 -1.96 8.04 -8.17
CA ASN A 61 -2.66 9.31 -8.34
C ASN A 61 -2.95 9.58 -9.82
N VAL A 62 -3.73 10.62 -10.09
CA VAL A 62 -4.17 10.93 -11.45
C VAL A 62 -3.03 11.38 -12.36
N GLU A 63 -1.91 11.79 -11.79
CA GLU A 63 -0.73 12.22 -12.54
C GLU A 63 0.18 11.03 -12.88
N GLY A 64 -0.16 9.84 -12.42
CA GLY A 64 0.58 8.63 -12.73
C GLY A 64 1.64 8.24 -11.70
N PHE A 65 1.82 9.01 -10.63
CA PHE A 65 2.74 8.63 -9.58
C PHE A 65 2.17 7.47 -8.78
N THR A 66 3.05 6.58 -8.35
CA THR A 66 2.68 5.45 -7.51
C THR A 66 3.37 5.60 -6.16
N TYR A 67 2.57 5.55 -5.10
CA TYR A 67 3.06 5.58 -3.73
C TYR A 67 2.83 4.21 -3.13
N ILE A 68 3.88 3.61 -2.56
CA ILE A 68 3.75 2.33 -1.87
C ILE A 68 4.22 2.52 -0.43
N TYR A 69 3.32 2.23 0.49
CA TYR A 69 3.55 2.35 1.92
C TYR A 69 3.51 0.99 2.57
N THR A 70 4.42 0.73 3.51
CA THR A 70 4.19 -0.33 4.47
C THR A 70 3.45 0.30 5.64
N VAL A 71 2.27 -0.21 5.94
CA VAL A 71 1.38 0.40 6.93
C VAL A 71 1.09 -0.59 8.03
N ARG A 72 1.19 -0.12 9.26
CA ARG A 72 0.71 -0.87 10.41
C ARG A 72 -0.60 -0.24 10.88
N ILE A 73 -1.62 -1.07 11.02
CA ILE A 73 -2.93 -0.64 11.51
C ILE A 73 -3.18 -1.31 12.84
N ASP A 74 -3.48 -0.52 13.85
CA ASP A 74 -3.94 -1.02 15.14
C ASP A 74 -5.47 -0.90 15.13
N ARG A 75 -6.15 -2.04 15.13
CA ARG A 75 -7.60 -2.06 15.00
C ARG A 75 -8.30 -1.56 16.25
N LYS A 76 -7.73 -1.89 17.41
CA LYS A 76 -8.29 -1.49 18.69
C LYS A 76 -8.21 0.01 18.91
N GLU A 77 -7.03 0.58 18.65
CA GLU A 77 -6.80 2.01 18.82
C GLU A 77 -7.29 2.81 17.64
N LYS A 78 -7.56 2.14 16.52
CA LYS A 78 -7.94 2.76 15.25
C LYS A 78 -6.87 3.75 14.81
N THR A 79 -5.63 3.27 14.74
CA THR A 79 -4.49 4.09 14.32
C THR A 79 -3.81 3.48 13.10
N TRP A 80 -3.19 4.37 12.34
CA TRP A 80 -2.50 4.09 11.07
C TRP A 80 -1.08 4.62 11.20
N THR A 81 -0.10 3.77 10.97
CA THR A 81 1.31 4.16 11.05
C THR A 81 1.99 3.76 9.75
N GLU A 82 2.55 4.74 9.05
CA GLU A 82 3.35 4.47 7.84
C GLU A 82 4.76 4.15 8.29
N LEU A 83 5.19 2.92 8.02
CA LEU A 83 6.52 2.45 8.45
C LEU A 83 7.58 2.80 7.42
N ASP A 84 7.24 2.73 6.15
CA ASP A 84 8.11 3.18 5.07
C ASP A 84 7.29 3.60 3.87
N THR A 85 7.93 4.30 2.96
CA THR A 85 7.30 4.85 1.77
C THR A 85 8.26 4.78 0.61
N THR A 86 7.77 4.38 -0.55
CA THR A 86 8.51 4.50 -1.81
C THR A 86 7.60 5.16 -2.83
N VAL A 87 8.14 6.10 -3.59
CA VAL A 87 7.39 6.83 -4.61
C VAL A 87 8.02 6.55 -5.96
N TYR A 88 7.18 6.21 -6.94
CA TYR A 88 7.63 5.92 -8.31
C TYR A 88 6.98 6.92 -9.27
N SER A 89 7.74 7.29 -10.30
CA SER A 89 7.20 8.12 -11.38
C SER A 89 6.25 7.31 -12.25
N ALA A 90 5.56 7.99 -13.17
CA ALA A 90 4.70 7.32 -14.14
C ALA A 90 5.47 6.30 -14.99
N ALA A 91 6.77 6.51 -15.19
CA ALA A 91 7.61 5.58 -15.94
C ALA A 91 8.13 4.43 -15.08
N GLY A 92 7.76 4.38 -13.80
CA GLY A 92 8.17 3.31 -12.91
C GLY A 92 9.54 3.51 -12.28
N VAL A 93 10.07 4.72 -12.33
CA VAL A 93 11.38 5.03 -11.75
C VAL A 93 11.19 5.44 -10.29
N ALA A 94 11.97 4.82 -9.39
CA ALA A 94 11.90 5.17 -7.97
C ALA A 94 12.47 6.57 -7.77
N LEU A 95 11.66 7.45 -7.21
CA LEU A 95 12.02 8.85 -6.98
C LEU A 95 12.42 9.12 -5.54
N LEU A 96 11.81 8.41 -4.61
CA LEU A 96 11.99 8.63 -3.19
C LEU A 96 11.78 7.32 -2.46
N SER A 97 12.60 7.07 -1.45
CA SER A 97 12.38 5.94 -0.57
C SER A 97 12.77 6.37 0.85
N SER A 98 11.91 6.10 1.80
CA SER A 98 12.14 6.44 3.19
C SER A 98 11.72 5.27 4.07
N LYS A 99 12.56 4.94 5.06
CA LYS A 99 12.24 3.93 6.06
C LYS A 99 11.97 4.56 7.42
N ASP A 100 11.73 5.87 7.44
CA ASP A 100 11.42 6.58 8.67
C ASP A 100 9.95 6.41 8.99
N ALA A 101 9.67 5.69 10.08
CA ALA A 101 8.30 5.49 10.52
C ALA A 101 7.68 6.82 10.94
N GLN A 102 6.47 7.06 10.47
CA GLN A 102 5.73 8.25 10.84
C GLN A 102 5.02 8.03 12.17
N LYS A 103 4.54 9.10 12.77
CA LYS A 103 3.73 8.99 13.99
C LYS A 103 2.39 8.34 13.66
N PRO A 104 1.85 7.53 14.59
CA PRO A 104 0.51 6.99 14.40
C PRO A 104 -0.51 8.13 14.25
N THR A 105 -1.44 7.95 13.32
CA THR A 105 -2.54 8.89 13.14
C THR A 105 -3.85 8.16 13.35
N LYS A 106 -4.84 8.87 13.82
CA LYS A 106 -6.16 8.29 14.06
C LYS A 106 -6.86 8.01 12.73
N ILE A 107 -7.49 6.85 12.63
CA ILE A 107 -8.31 6.51 11.47
C ILE A 107 -9.72 6.99 11.75
N GLU A 108 -10.14 8.04 11.04
CA GLU A 108 -11.48 8.56 11.18
C GLU A 108 -12.43 7.77 10.27
N ASP A 109 -13.71 7.76 10.63
CA ASP A 109 -14.73 7.18 9.76
C ASP A 109 -14.80 7.98 8.47
N ASP A 110 -15.24 7.33 7.40
CA ASP A 110 -15.36 7.94 6.06
C ASP A 110 -14.05 8.36 5.43
N THR A 111 -12.93 7.76 5.86
CA THR A 111 -11.62 8.00 5.24
C THR A 111 -11.17 6.76 4.50
N MET A 112 -10.13 6.92 3.66
CA MET A 112 -9.55 5.77 2.97
C MET A 112 -8.89 4.80 3.95
N GLY A 113 -8.35 5.30 5.07
CA GLY A 113 -7.84 4.42 6.11
C GLY A 113 -8.91 3.50 6.67
N ALA A 114 -10.13 4.02 6.84
CA ALA A 114 -11.27 3.20 7.29
C ALA A 114 -11.64 2.16 6.24
N GLU A 115 -11.56 2.51 4.94
CA GLU A 115 -11.83 1.56 3.87
C GLU A 115 -10.78 0.44 3.82
N VAL A 116 -9.52 0.78 4.07
CA VAL A 116 -8.46 -0.23 4.16
C VAL A 116 -8.73 -1.18 5.31
N MET A 117 -9.11 -0.66 6.48
CA MET A 117 -9.46 -1.48 7.64
C MET A 117 -10.61 -2.44 7.30
N LYS A 118 -11.63 -1.92 6.65
CA LYS A 118 -12.80 -2.70 6.27
C LYS A 118 -12.40 -3.83 5.30
N ALA A 119 -11.52 -3.53 4.34
CA ALA A 119 -11.04 -4.54 3.41
C ALA A 119 -10.27 -5.65 4.14
N LEU A 120 -9.53 -5.29 5.20
CA LEU A 120 -8.73 -6.27 5.94
C LEU A 120 -9.56 -7.15 6.87
N TRP A 121 -10.55 -6.58 7.53
CA TRP A 121 -11.32 -7.32 8.55
C TRP A 121 -12.79 -7.51 8.19
N GLY A 122 -13.26 -6.94 7.10
CA GLY A 122 -14.62 -7.15 6.62
C GLY A 122 -15.69 -6.37 7.37
N LYS A 123 -15.30 -5.36 8.11
CA LYS A 123 -16.27 -4.57 8.89
C LYS A 123 -16.09 -3.10 8.65
#